data_dedec06bf0371353daea4fd5252812f1
#
_entry.id   dedec06bf0371353daea4fd5252812f1
#
_cell.length_a   1.000
_cell.length_b   1.000
_cell.length_c   1.000
_cell.angle_alpha   90.00
_cell.angle_beta   90.00
_cell.angle_gamma   90.00
#
_symmetry.space_group_name_H-M   'P 1'
#
loop_
_entity.id
_entity.type
_entity.pdbx_description
1 polymer ?
#
loop_
_entity_poly.entity_id
_entity_poly.type
_entity_poly.pdbx_seq_one_letter_code
_entity_poly.pdbx_strand_id
1 'polypeptide(L)'
;MKLPVDQPHNLGDKPLPAAASEIAPSAGFQHGDILVTKRHWGAFTGTDLEQQLKSRGIDTVVLTGISTNAGVESTARQGTGLGFALVLVEDACSSQNAEHHRFAFENIFPRLTRVRSTDEVLASLA
;
A
#
# COMPACT_ATOMS: atom_id res chain seq x y z
N MET A 1 7.09 -14.36 15.03
CA MET A 1 8.55 -14.54 14.91
C MET A 1 9.16 -13.21 14.48
N LYS A 2 10.10 -12.67 15.28
CA LYS A 2 10.85 -11.47 14.87
C LYS A 2 11.97 -11.94 13.96
N LEU A 3 12.00 -11.44 12.73
CA LEU A 3 13.11 -11.67 11.82
C LEU A 3 14.32 -10.82 12.26
N PRO A 4 15.53 -11.38 12.27
CA PRO A 4 16.73 -10.59 12.53
C PRO A 4 16.96 -9.63 11.37
N VAL A 5 17.08 -8.35 11.69
CA VAL A 5 17.37 -7.28 10.71
C VAL A 5 18.44 -6.36 11.28
N ASP A 6 19.29 -5.80 10.41
CA ASP A 6 20.38 -4.92 10.84
C ASP A 6 19.90 -3.62 11.47
N GLN A 7 18.76 -3.12 11.00
CA GLN A 7 18.13 -1.89 11.49
C GLN A 7 16.70 -2.19 11.91
N PRO A 8 16.47 -2.73 13.12
CA PRO A 8 15.13 -2.98 13.60
C PRO A 8 14.39 -1.66 13.85
N HIS A 9 13.11 -1.63 13.46
CA HIS A 9 12.24 -0.53 13.88
C HIS A 9 12.04 -0.61 15.39
N ASN A 10 12.72 0.26 16.11
CA ASN A 10 12.54 0.37 17.55
C ASN A 10 11.40 1.36 17.83
N LEU A 11 10.19 0.81 17.95
CA LEU A 11 9.00 1.58 18.34
C LEU A 11 8.93 1.83 19.85
N GLY A 12 9.99 1.47 20.59
CA GLY A 12 10.01 1.48 22.04
C GLY A 12 9.19 0.32 22.66
N ASP A 13 9.30 0.16 23.96
CA ASP A 13 8.60 -0.91 24.68
C ASP A 13 7.15 -0.53 25.05
N LYS A 14 6.70 0.66 24.69
CA LYS A 14 5.33 1.11 24.97
C LYS A 14 4.37 0.55 23.91
N PRO A 15 3.29 -0.12 24.31
CA PRO A 15 2.25 -0.53 23.38
C PRO A 15 1.63 0.71 22.73
N LEU A 16 1.42 0.64 21.41
CA LEU A 16 0.71 1.70 20.70
C LEU A 16 -0.75 1.76 21.22
N PRO A 17 -1.32 2.96 21.38
CA PRO A 17 -2.73 3.09 21.71
C PRO A 17 -3.61 2.45 20.62
N ALA A 18 -4.77 1.92 20.99
CA ALA A 18 -5.71 1.29 20.06
C ALA A 18 -6.04 2.21 18.87
N ALA A 19 -6.19 3.51 19.12
CA ALA A 19 -6.44 4.53 18.09
C ALA A 19 -5.36 4.59 17.00
N ALA A 20 -4.14 4.12 17.26
CA ALA A 20 -3.07 4.08 16.25
C ALA A 20 -3.33 3.06 15.13
N SER A 21 -4.25 2.12 15.34
CA SER A 21 -4.65 1.10 14.37
C SER A 21 -6.03 1.37 13.74
N GLU A 22 -6.69 2.45 14.15
CA GLU A 22 -7.99 2.84 13.59
C GLU A 22 -7.81 3.56 12.26
N ILE A 23 -8.77 3.34 11.36
CA ILE A 23 -8.81 4.09 10.09
C ILE A 23 -9.23 5.53 10.38
N ALA A 24 -8.43 6.48 9.90
CA ALA A 24 -8.73 7.89 10.08
C ALA A 24 -10.09 8.23 9.43
N PRO A 25 -10.95 9.05 10.08
CA PRO A 25 -12.24 9.43 9.50
C PRO A 25 -12.12 10.05 8.10
N SER A 26 -11.03 10.78 7.85
CA SER A 26 -10.74 11.40 6.54
C SER A 26 -10.53 10.39 5.41
N ALA A 27 -10.25 9.12 5.72
CA ALA A 27 -10.14 8.06 4.72
C ALA A 27 -11.50 7.64 4.13
N GLY A 28 -12.60 8.05 4.77
CA GLY A 28 -13.95 7.80 4.24
C GLY A 28 -14.37 6.33 4.24
N PHE A 29 -13.81 5.51 5.12
CA PHE A 29 -14.18 4.10 5.23
C PHE A 29 -15.68 3.94 5.46
N GLN A 30 -16.32 3.08 4.69
CA GLN A 30 -17.76 2.85 4.72
C GLN A 30 -18.10 1.37 4.90
N HIS A 31 -19.33 1.11 5.29
CA HIS A 31 -19.85 -0.25 5.36
C HIS A 31 -19.79 -0.90 3.95
N GLY A 32 -19.24 -2.09 3.90
CA GLY A 32 -19.01 -2.81 2.64
C GLY A 32 -17.60 -2.69 2.09
N ASP A 33 -16.81 -1.75 2.58
CA ASP A 33 -15.39 -1.69 2.25
C ASP A 33 -14.65 -2.89 2.83
N ILE A 34 -13.62 -3.34 2.13
CA ILE A 34 -12.77 -4.43 2.61
C ILE A 34 -11.76 -3.89 3.61
N LEU A 35 -11.82 -4.40 4.84
CA LEU A 35 -10.81 -4.12 5.85
C LEU A 35 -9.83 -5.28 5.93
N VAL A 36 -8.54 -4.98 5.75
CA VAL A 36 -7.46 -5.95 5.86
C VAL A 36 -6.48 -5.51 6.93
N THR A 37 -6.26 -6.37 7.92
CA THR A 37 -5.24 -6.15 8.94
C THR A 37 -3.97 -6.92 8.55
N LYS A 38 -2.94 -6.19 8.21
CA LYS A 38 -1.65 -6.77 7.83
C LYS A 38 -0.64 -6.67 8.97
N ARG A 39 0.28 -7.63 9.03
CA ARG A 39 1.38 -7.68 9.99
C ARG A 39 2.76 -7.64 9.33
N HIS A 40 2.80 -7.48 8.02
CA HIS A 40 3.99 -7.40 7.19
C HIS A 40 3.92 -6.15 6.30
N TRP A 41 5.01 -5.81 5.65
CA TRP A 41 5.04 -4.64 4.76
C TRP A 41 4.04 -4.77 3.62
N GLY A 42 4.02 -5.91 2.94
CA GLY A 42 3.08 -6.13 1.85
C GLY A 42 1.70 -6.53 2.34
N ALA A 43 0.67 -5.96 1.74
CA ALA A 43 -0.72 -6.17 2.16
C ALA A 43 -1.26 -7.57 1.82
N PHE A 44 -0.62 -8.28 0.90
CA PHE A 44 -1.04 -9.63 0.51
C PHE A 44 -0.46 -10.72 1.42
N THR A 45 0.62 -10.43 2.14
CA THR A 45 1.30 -11.43 2.97
C THR A 45 0.49 -11.75 4.24
N GLY A 46 0.06 -13.01 4.36
CA GLY A 46 -0.66 -13.47 5.54
C GLY A 46 -2.05 -12.87 5.71
N THR A 47 -2.66 -12.39 4.62
CA THR A 47 -4.01 -11.83 4.60
C THR A 47 -4.87 -12.52 3.55
N ASP A 48 -6.16 -12.24 3.56
CA ASP A 48 -7.11 -12.72 2.56
C ASP A 48 -7.34 -11.71 1.40
N LEU A 49 -6.50 -10.68 1.28
CA LEU A 49 -6.70 -9.61 0.29
C LEU A 49 -6.79 -10.15 -1.14
N GLU A 50 -5.90 -11.06 -1.52
CA GLU A 50 -5.92 -11.67 -2.86
C GLU A 50 -7.26 -12.36 -3.14
N GLN A 51 -7.73 -13.17 -2.19
CA GLN A 51 -9.00 -13.87 -2.30
C GLN A 51 -10.17 -12.89 -2.40
N GLN A 52 -10.18 -11.86 -1.56
CA GLN A 52 -11.20 -10.82 -1.56
C GLN A 52 -11.30 -10.10 -2.91
N LEU A 53 -10.16 -9.74 -3.50
CA LEU A 53 -10.11 -9.05 -4.79
C LEU A 53 -10.56 -10.00 -5.93
N LYS A 54 -9.99 -11.19 -5.98
CA LYS A 54 -10.30 -12.17 -7.03
C LYS A 54 -11.76 -12.63 -7.01
N SER A 55 -12.33 -12.86 -5.84
CA SER A 55 -13.73 -13.27 -5.70
C SER A 55 -14.71 -12.20 -6.17
N ARG A 56 -14.29 -10.94 -6.23
CA ARG A 56 -15.08 -9.81 -6.75
C ARG A 56 -14.78 -9.49 -8.20
N GLY A 57 -13.95 -10.30 -8.88
CA GLY A 57 -13.55 -10.08 -10.27
C GLY A 57 -12.68 -8.82 -10.46
N ILE A 58 -12.01 -8.35 -9.41
CA ILE A 58 -11.11 -7.20 -9.48
C ILE A 58 -9.77 -7.63 -10.07
N ASP A 59 -9.36 -7.01 -11.15
CA ASP A 59 -8.09 -7.25 -11.84
C ASP A 59 -7.13 -6.05 -11.76
N THR A 60 -7.66 -4.87 -11.44
CA THR A 60 -6.90 -3.62 -11.39
C THR A 60 -7.04 -2.98 -10.01
N VAL A 61 -5.91 -2.59 -9.42
CA VAL A 61 -5.86 -1.99 -8.09
C VAL A 61 -5.17 -0.63 -8.18
N VAL A 62 -5.86 0.40 -7.70
CA VAL A 62 -5.27 1.73 -7.50
C VAL A 62 -4.67 1.75 -6.10
N LEU A 63 -3.36 1.92 -6.00
CA LEU A 63 -2.62 1.84 -4.75
C LEU A 63 -2.13 3.21 -4.30
N THR A 64 -2.44 3.54 -3.06
CA THR A 64 -2.02 4.77 -2.37
C THR A 64 -1.52 4.43 -0.97
N GLY A 65 -0.91 5.38 -0.29
CA GLY A 65 -0.59 5.26 1.14
C GLY A 65 0.86 5.56 1.50
N ILE A 66 1.27 5.04 2.63
CA ILE A 66 2.60 5.17 3.23
C ILE A 66 3.10 3.81 3.78
N SER A 67 4.40 3.58 3.81
CA SER A 67 5.46 4.37 3.18
C SER A 67 5.70 3.91 1.76
N THR A 68 5.96 4.84 0.85
CA THR A 68 6.20 4.58 -0.58
C THR A 68 7.17 3.43 -0.82
N ASN A 69 8.35 3.50 -0.19
CA ASN A 69 9.45 2.55 -0.38
C ASN A 69 9.41 1.33 0.58
N ALA A 70 8.30 1.15 1.28
CA ALA A 70 8.12 0.05 2.22
C ALA A 70 6.81 -0.69 1.93
N GLY A 71 5.74 -0.39 2.65
CA GLY A 71 4.46 -1.08 2.49
C GLY A 71 3.84 -0.91 1.11
N VAL A 72 3.92 0.28 0.53
CA VAL A 72 3.40 0.55 -0.83
C VAL A 72 4.17 -0.24 -1.88
N GLU A 73 5.49 -0.13 -1.89
CA GLU A 73 6.33 -0.86 -2.86
C GLU A 73 6.20 -2.38 -2.69
N SER A 74 6.20 -2.88 -1.46
CA SER A 74 6.02 -4.31 -1.20
C SER A 74 4.69 -4.83 -1.73
N THR A 75 3.61 -4.08 -1.50
CA THR A 75 2.28 -4.42 -1.99
C THR A 75 2.22 -4.37 -3.52
N ALA A 76 2.85 -3.36 -4.13
CA ALA A 76 2.91 -3.23 -5.58
C ALA A 76 3.64 -4.42 -6.23
N ARG A 77 4.79 -4.81 -5.70
CA ARG A 77 5.56 -5.97 -6.19
C ARG A 77 4.78 -7.27 -6.04
N GLN A 78 4.15 -7.49 -4.90
CA GLN A 78 3.31 -8.67 -4.67
C GLN A 78 2.10 -8.71 -5.60
N GLY A 79 1.37 -7.61 -5.70
CA GLY A 79 0.18 -7.52 -6.54
C GLY A 79 0.48 -7.77 -8.02
N THR A 80 1.58 -7.20 -8.53
CA THR A 80 2.05 -7.47 -9.89
C THR A 80 2.41 -8.96 -10.07
N GLY A 81 3.10 -9.55 -9.11
CA GLY A 81 3.43 -10.98 -9.12
C GLY A 81 2.23 -11.90 -9.07
N LEU A 82 1.13 -11.47 -8.47
CA LEU A 82 -0.15 -12.19 -8.40
C LEU A 82 -1.04 -11.98 -9.64
N GLY A 83 -0.61 -11.16 -10.58
CA GLY A 83 -1.31 -10.92 -11.83
C GLY A 83 -2.26 -9.72 -11.83
N PHE A 84 -2.26 -8.88 -10.78
CA PHE A 84 -3.04 -7.65 -10.78
C PHE A 84 -2.36 -6.57 -11.62
N ALA A 85 -3.15 -5.79 -12.34
CA ALA A 85 -2.72 -4.53 -12.90
C ALA A 85 -2.72 -3.46 -11.80
N LEU A 86 -1.60 -2.78 -11.59
CA LEU A 86 -1.47 -1.78 -10.55
C LEU A 86 -1.38 -0.37 -11.13
N VAL A 87 -2.04 0.56 -10.45
CA VAL A 87 -1.90 2.00 -10.69
C VAL A 87 -1.40 2.64 -9.40
N LEU A 88 -0.20 3.19 -9.43
CA LEU A 88 0.39 3.91 -8.30
C LEU A 88 0.08 5.39 -8.43
N VAL A 89 -0.44 5.99 -7.36
CA VAL A 89 -0.81 7.42 -7.35
C VAL A 89 0.28 8.20 -6.61
N GLU A 90 1.13 8.90 -7.37
CA GLU A 90 2.35 9.52 -6.83
C GLU A 90 2.05 10.56 -5.74
N ASP A 91 1.11 11.45 -6.00
CA ASP A 91 0.72 12.52 -5.06
C ASP A 91 -0.18 12.04 -3.90
N ALA A 92 -0.58 10.77 -3.90
CA ALA A 92 -1.31 10.12 -2.80
C ALA A 92 -0.46 9.07 -2.06
N CYS A 93 0.85 9.09 -2.27
CA CYS A 93 1.83 8.31 -1.53
C CYS A 93 2.84 9.22 -0.85
N SER A 94 3.41 8.78 0.24
CA SER A 94 4.52 9.49 0.88
C SER A 94 5.49 8.55 1.59
N SER A 95 6.66 9.07 1.89
CA SER A 95 7.70 8.40 2.65
C SER A 95 8.31 9.38 3.65
N GLN A 96 8.93 8.88 4.70
CA GLN A 96 9.69 9.70 5.63
C GLN A 96 10.89 10.39 4.96
N ASN A 97 11.37 9.82 3.86
CA ASN A 97 12.48 10.37 3.09
C ASN A 97 12.01 10.66 1.66
N ALA A 98 12.08 11.93 1.26
CA ALA A 98 11.64 12.38 -0.05
C ALA A 98 12.45 11.75 -1.20
N GLU A 99 13.74 11.45 -0.99
CA GLU A 99 14.57 10.80 -2.00
C GLU A 99 14.17 9.34 -2.20
N HIS A 100 13.78 8.64 -1.14
CA HIS A 100 13.27 7.27 -1.24
C HIS A 100 11.95 7.22 -2.02
N HIS A 101 11.05 8.16 -1.75
CA HIS A 101 9.81 8.31 -2.51
C HIS A 101 10.10 8.55 -3.99
N ARG A 102 10.93 9.52 -4.30
CA ARG A 102 11.29 9.85 -5.68
C ARG A 102 11.96 8.67 -6.38
N PHE A 103 12.91 7.99 -5.73
CA PHE A 103 13.58 6.83 -6.31
C PHE A 103 12.59 5.73 -6.72
N ALA A 104 11.65 5.40 -5.84
CA ALA A 104 10.63 4.39 -6.11
C ALA A 104 9.77 4.77 -7.33
N PHE A 105 9.30 6.01 -7.40
CA PHE A 105 8.45 6.48 -8.49
C PHE A 105 9.21 6.69 -9.81
N GLU A 106 10.48 7.04 -9.78
CA GLU A 106 11.28 7.22 -10.99
C GLU A 106 11.88 5.92 -11.52
N ASN A 107 12.26 4.98 -10.65
CA ASN A 107 13.08 3.83 -11.02
C ASN A 107 12.42 2.47 -10.84
N ILE A 108 11.42 2.34 -9.97
CA ILE A 108 10.79 1.06 -9.65
C ILE A 108 9.40 0.95 -10.25
N PHE A 109 8.50 1.84 -9.88
CA PHE A 109 7.09 1.74 -10.26
C PHE A 109 6.81 1.82 -11.75
N PRO A 110 7.50 2.64 -12.56
CA PRO A 110 7.26 2.67 -14.00
C PRO A 110 7.52 1.33 -14.70
N ARG A 111 8.32 0.46 -14.09
CA ARG A 111 8.65 -0.87 -14.61
C ARG A 111 7.65 -1.96 -14.20
N LEU A 112 6.85 -1.70 -13.18
CA LEU A 112 5.92 -2.66 -12.60
C LEU A 112 4.46 -2.29 -12.80
N THR A 113 4.18 -0.99 -12.90
CA THR A 113 2.84 -0.43 -12.74
C THR A 113 2.64 0.75 -13.67
N ARG A 114 1.42 1.29 -13.66
CA ARG A 114 1.14 2.61 -14.22
C ARG A 114 1.25 3.65 -13.12
N VAL A 115 2.05 4.69 -13.33
CA VAL A 115 2.15 5.83 -12.42
C VAL A 115 1.20 6.94 -12.89
N ARG A 116 0.39 7.46 -11.99
CA ARG A 116 -0.61 8.50 -12.27
C ARG A 116 -0.67 9.50 -11.13
N SER A 117 -1.23 10.66 -11.40
CA SER A 117 -1.64 11.61 -10.38
C SER A 117 -3.07 11.29 -9.89
N THR A 118 -3.44 11.87 -8.75
CA THR A 118 -4.82 11.79 -8.26
C THR A 118 -5.82 12.31 -9.29
N ASP A 119 -5.52 13.46 -9.91
CA ASP A 119 -6.40 14.05 -10.93
C ASP A 119 -6.58 13.14 -12.15
N GLU A 120 -5.53 12.50 -12.62
CA GLU A 120 -5.62 11.53 -13.72
C GLU A 120 -6.48 10.33 -13.37
N VAL A 121 -6.36 9.81 -12.14
CA VAL A 121 -7.19 8.68 -11.68
C VAL A 121 -8.65 9.11 -11.57
N LEU A 122 -8.94 10.24 -10.94
CA LEU A 122 -10.31 10.75 -10.81
C LEU A 122 -10.95 11.00 -12.18
N ALA A 123 -10.21 11.55 -13.14
CA ALA A 123 -10.69 11.75 -14.50
C ALA A 123 -11.05 10.43 -15.20
N SER A 124 -10.32 9.35 -14.90
CA SER A 124 -10.59 8.03 -15.48
C SER A 124 -11.81 7.33 -14.89
N LEU A 125 -12.26 7.75 -13.71
CA LEU A 125 -13.42 7.20 -13.01
C LEU A 125 -14.72 7.98 -13.31
N ALA A 126 -14.58 9.11 -13.95
CA ALA A 126 -15.74 9.99 -14.28
C ALA A 126 -16.56 9.45 -15.46
#